data_c935d6237c0b34ecbc7b03b146906547
#
_entry.id   c935d6237c0b34ecbc7b03b146906547
#
_cell.length_a   1.000
_cell.length_b   1.000
_cell.length_c   1.000
_cell.angle_alpha   90.00
_cell.angle_beta   90.00
_cell.angle_gamma   90.00
#
_symmetry.space_group_name_H-M   'P 1'
#
loop_
_entity.id
_entity.type
_entity.pdbx_description
1 polymer ?
#
loop_
_entity_poly.entity_id
_entity_poly.type
_entity_poly.pdbx_seq_one_letter_code
_entity_poly.pdbx_strand_id
1 'polypeptide(L)'
;MPTTTRETYHHGDLRSALLRAAMAMLEAGEPFSLRAVARRAEVSQTAPYRHFADREALESALAVQGFRDLRLRLSLDGSPAASEDELVEFAVAYVLFALEHPALFTLMFGRECDDGNDERVLAAAELRELLAGSLRGLFPDADHDALATALWSVTHGLAFLHLDGKLPSGSTREVAERVRDSIAALRTAFSTPATASSTDGAAARTPTRVPEESSA
;
A
#
# COMPACT_ATOMS: atom_id res chain seq x y z
N MET A 1 36.38 5.15 -46.22
CA MET A 1 34.95 5.13 -46.05
C MET A 1 34.66 4.43 -44.72
N PRO A 2 34.31 5.14 -43.62
CA PRO A 2 33.95 4.46 -42.39
C PRO A 2 32.51 3.98 -42.53
N THR A 3 32.30 2.68 -42.39
CA THR A 3 31.01 2.03 -42.26
C THR A 3 30.42 2.39 -40.91
N THR A 4 29.36 3.19 -40.91
CA THR A 4 28.54 3.50 -39.73
C THR A 4 27.87 2.22 -39.28
N THR A 5 28.32 1.66 -38.17
CA THR A 5 27.67 0.56 -37.48
C THR A 5 26.32 1.05 -37.00
N ARG A 6 25.24 0.62 -37.63
CA ARG A 6 23.85 0.81 -37.21
C ARG A 6 23.70 -0.02 -35.94
N GLU A 7 23.81 0.63 -34.77
CA GLU A 7 23.48 0.00 -33.50
C GLU A 7 22.06 -0.58 -33.58
N THR A 8 22.00 -1.88 -33.43
CA THR A 8 20.74 -2.64 -33.35
C THR A 8 20.04 -2.21 -32.05
N TYR A 9 19.15 -1.25 -32.15
CA TYR A 9 18.31 -0.80 -31.05
C TYR A 9 17.40 -1.96 -30.64
N HIS A 10 17.73 -2.64 -29.54
CA HIS A 10 16.94 -3.75 -29.01
C HIS A 10 15.56 -3.24 -28.61
N HIS A 11 14.50 -3.84 -29.12
CA HIS A 11 13.10 -3.45 -28.86
C HIS A 11 12.76 -3.39 -27.35
N GLY A 12 13.43 -4.19 -26.49
CA GLY A 12 13.30 -4.13 -25.03
C GLY A 12 13.87 -2.85 -24.42
N ASP A 13 14.92 -2.26 -25.03
CA ASP A 13 15.55 -1.04 -24.53
C ASP A 13 14.68 0.20 -24.76
N LEU A 14 13.97 0.28 -25.89
CA LEU A 14 13.06 1.39 -26.19
C LEU A 14 11.87 1.45 -25.24
N ARG A 15 11.18 0.33 -24.96
CA ARG A 15 10.07 0.30 -24.01
C ARG A 15 10.53 0.74 -22.61
N SER A 16 11.66 0.23 -22.15
CA SER A 16 12.25 0.61 -20.87
C SER A 16 12.68 2.08 -20.84
N ALA A 17 13.24 2.61 -21.91
CA ALA A 17 13.60 4.03 -22.01
C ALA A 17 12.36 4.94 -21.94
N LEU A 18 11.28 4.56 -22.63
CA LEU A 18 9.99 5.28 -22.56
C LEU A 18 9.39 5.26 -21.16
N LEU A 19 9.41 4.11 -20.48
CA LEU A 19 8.91 4.00 -19.11
C LEU A 19 9.74 4.83 -18.13
N ARG A 20 11.08 4.81 -18.23
CA ARG A 20 11.95 5.66 -17.40
C ARG A 20 11.68 7.15 -17.63
N ALA A 21 11.53 7.57 -18.88
CA ALA A 21 11.21 8.96 -19.21
C ALA A 21 9.85 9.38 -18.67
N ALA A 22 8.84 8.50 -18.82
CA ALA A 22 7.49 8.73 -18.32
C ALA A 22 7.45 8.80 -16.79
N MET A 23 8.16 7.91 -16.08
CA MET A 23 8.29 7.93 -14.64
C MET A 23 8.90 9.23 -14.14
N ALA A 24 10.00 9.66 -14.73
CA ALA A 24 10.65 10.91 -14.36
C ALA A 24 9.76 12.14 -14.57
N MET A 25 8.94 12.14 -15.64
CA MET A 25 7.94 13.21 -15.88
C MET A 25 6.80 13.16 -14.87
N LEU A 26 6.31 11.96 -14.54
CA LEU A 26 5.24 11.77 -13.57
C LEU A 26 5.63 12.31 -12.20
N GLU A 27 6.81 11.94 -11.69
CA GLU A 27 7.30 12.38 -10.39
C GLU A 27 7.67 13.87 -10.35
N ALA A 28 8.05 14.44 -11.51
CA ALA A 28 8.29 15.88 -11.64
C ALA A 28 6.99 16.71 -11.78
N GLY A 29 5.81 16.06 -11.87
CA GLY A 29 4.54 16.75 -12.12
C GLY A 29 4.48 17.41 -13.52
N GLU A 30 5.31 16.96 -14.47
CA GLU A 30 5.36 17.51 -15.82
C GLU A 30 4.16 17.06 -16.67
N PRO A 31 3.72 17.86 -17.66
CA PRO A 31 2.66 17.49 -18.59
C PRO A 31 2.96 16.15 -19.28
N PHE A 32 2.06 15.20 -19.12
CA PHE A 32 2.26 13.81 -19.51
C PHE A 32 1.47 13.48 -20.80
N SER A 33 2.19 13.10 -21.83
CA SER A 33 1.63 12.56 -23.09
C SER A 33 2.65 11.67 -23.79
N LEU A 34 2.20 10.75 -24.65
CA LEU A 34 3.11 9.90 -25.44
C LEU A 34 4.12 10.71 -26.24
N ARG A 35 3.71 11.86 -26.81
CA ARG A 35 4.61 12.76 -27.57
C ARG A 35 5.61 13.45 -26.64
N ALA A 36 5.20 13.85 -25.45
CA ALA A 36 6.10 14.46 -24.47
C ALA A 36 7.14 13.45 -23.98
N VAL A 37 6.70 12.22 -23.70
CA VAL A 37 7.60 11.12 -23.31
C VAL A 37 8.58 10.76 -24.44
N ALA A 38 8.13 10.72 -25.70
CA ALA A 38 9.00 10.51 -26.85
C ALA A 38 10.11 11.56 -26.93
N ARG A 39 9.76 12.86 -26.75
CA ARG A 39 10.75 13.95 -26.72
C ARG A 39 11.75 13.79 -25.59
N ARG A 40 11.28 13.44 -24.39
CA ARG A 40 12.14 13.24 -23.22
C ARG A 40 13.07 12.04 -23.38
N ALA A 41 12.62 11.00 -24.05
CA ALA A 41 13.39 9.79 -24.36
C ALA A 41 14.26 9.94 -25.61
N GLU A 42 14.27 11.12 -26.27
CA GLU A 42 15.03 11.45 -27.47
C GLU A 42 14.76 10.49 -28.65
N VAL A 43 13.50 10.04 -28.78
CA VAL A 43 13.07 9.15 -29.85
C VAL A 43 12.03 9.81 -30.76
N SER A 44 11.74 9.19 -31.91
CA SER A 44 10.72 9.69 -32.81
C SER A 44 9.34 9.77 -32.13
N GLN A 45 8.51 10.76 -32.45
CA GLN A 45 7.17 10.95 -31.86
C GLN A 45 6.23 9.77 -32.14
N THR A 46 6.55 8.92 -33.10
CA THR A 46 5.76 7.72 -33.46
C THR A 46 6.25 6.47 -32.72
N ALA A 47 7.44 6.51 -32.13
CA ALA A 47 8.04 5.34 -31.46
C ALA A 47 7.18 4.80 -30.28
N PRO A 48 6.61 5.64 -29.39
CA PRO A 48 5.80 5.15 -28.28
C PRO A 48 4.56 4.35 -28.71
N TYR A 49 3.95 4.70 -29.83
CA TYR A 49 2.73 4.05 -30.33
C TYR A 49 2.94 2.58 -30.79
N ARG A 50 4.19 2.14 -30.89
CA ARG A 50 4.52 0.72 -31.10
C ARG A 50 4.42 -0.11 -29.82
N HIS A 51 4.42 0.53 -28.64
CA HIS A 51 4.47 -0.11 -27.33
C HIS A 51 3.24 0.20 -26.48
N PHE A 52 2.62 1.35 -26.68
CA PHE A 52 1.48 1.85 -25.92
C PHE A 52 0.43 2.41 -26.90
N ALA A 53 -0.77 1.86 -26.87
CA ALA A 53 -1.86 2.29 -27.74
C ALA A 53 -2.21 3.76 -27.51
N ASP A 54 -2.24 4.18 -26.25
CA ASP A 54 -2.61 5.50 -25.78
C ASP A 54 -1.91 5.85 -24.47
N ARG A 55 -2.28 6.99 -23.88
CA ARG A 55 -1.78 7.46 -22.59
C ARG A 55 -2.14 6.49 -21.46
N GLU A 56 -3.33 5.92 -21.51
CA GLU A 56 -3.84 5.04 -20.47
C GLU A 56 -3.03 3.74 -20.41
N ALA A 57 -2.70 3.15 -21.58
CA ALA A 57 -1.81 1.99 -21.66
C ALA A 57 -0.40 2.28 -21.09
N LEU A 58 0.12 3.50 -21.29
CA LEU A 58 1.39 3.91 -20.70
C LEU A 58 1.28 4.07 -19.17
N GLU A 59 0.22 4.74 -18.68
CA GLU A 59 -0.04 4.90 -17.25
C GLU A 59 -0.23 3.55 -16.55
N SER A 60 -0.94 2.62 -17.19
CA SER A 60 -1.11 1.26 -16.70
C SER A 60 0.23 0.52 -16.60
N ALA A 61 1.09 0.64 -17.60
CA ALA A 61 2.43 0.04 -17.56
C ALA A 61 3.32 0.65 -16.46
N LEU A 62 3.17 1.95 -16.17
CA LEU A 62 3.84 2.58 -15.01
C LEU A 62 3.31 2.04 -13.70
N ALA A 63 2.00 1.87 -13.56
CA ALA A 63 1.40 1.29 -12.35
C ALA A 63 1.87 -0.16 -12.12
N VAL A 64 1.96 -0.98 -13.18
CA VAL A 64 2.55 -2.34 -13.14
C VAL A 64 3.97 -2.30 -12.59
N GLN A 65 4.80 -1.37 -13.12
CA GLN A 65 6.16 -1.21 -12.62
C GLN A 65 6.16 -0.81 -11.13
N GLY A 66 5.30 0.14 -10.75
CA GLY A 66 5.16 0.57 -9.36
C GLY A 66 4.77 -0.56 -8.40
N PHE A 67 3.81 -1.42 -8.77
CA PHE A 67 3.45 -2.59 -7.96
C PHE A 67 4.61 -3.58 -7.83
N ARG A 68 5.38 -3.81 -8.89
CA ARG A 68 6.57 -4.68 -8.86
C ARG A 68 7.68 -4.09 -7.99
N ASP A 69 7.94 -2.79 -8.11
CA ASP A 69 8.96 -2.10 -7.31
C ASP A 69 8.56 -2.09 -5.82
N LEU A 70 7.30 -1.82 -5.51
CA LEU A 70 6.77 -1.90 -4.14
C LEU A 70 6.92 -3.33 -3.59
N ARG A 71 6.53 -4.36 -4.35
CA ARG A 71 6.68 -5.75 -3.92
C ARG A 71 8.13 -6.10 -3.60
N LEU A 72 9.09 -5.69 -4.44
CA LEU A 72 10.52 -5.87 -4.19
C LEU A 72 11.01 -5.09 -2.96
N ARG A 73 10.43 -3.92 -2.70
CA ARG A 73 10.74 -3.11 -1.51
C ARG A 73 10.24 -3.76 -0.22
N LEU A 74 9.09 -4.44 -0.25
CA LEU A 74 8.57 -5.18 0.90
C LEU A 74 9.39 -6.44 1.18
N SER A 75 9.74 -7.19 0.13
CA SER A 75 10.51 -8.43 0.23
C SER A 75 11.43 -8.60 -0.98
N LEU A 76 12.73 -8.59 -0.76
CA LEU A 76 13.74 -8.68 -1.83
C LEU A 76 13.70 -10.01 -2.59
N ASP A 77 13.40 -11.11 -1.90
CA ASP A 77 13.30 -12.45 -2.47
C ASP A 77 11.86 -12.87 -2.80
N GLY A 78 10.89 -11.99 -2.51
CA GLY A 78 9.47 -12.24 -2.72
C GLY A 78 8.84 -13.19 -1.70
N SER A 79 9.54 -13.52 -0.62
CA SER A 79 9.03 -14.36 0.45
C SER A 79 8.06 -13.63 1.37
N PRO A 80 7.02 -14.30 1.89
CA PRO A 80 6.19 -13.77 2.96
C PRO A 80 7.00 -13.45 4.22
N ALA A 81 6.51 -12.49 5.03
CA ALA A 81 7.12 -12.20 6.33
C ALA A 81 7.09 -13.44 7.22
N ALA A 82 8.22 -13.74 7.84
CA ALA A 82 8.41 -14.89 8.72
C ALA A 82 8.18 -14.55 10.21
N SER A 83 8.01 -13.27 10.54
CA SER A 83 7.72 -12.78 11.89
C SER A 83 6.78 -11.59 11.87
N GLU A 84 6.14 -11.30 13.02
CA GLU A 84 5.31 -10.10 13.18
C GLU A 84 6.14 -8.82 13.00
N ASP A 85 7.39 -8.81 13.43
CA ASP A 85 8.27 -7.66 13.27
C ASP A 85 8.59 -7.41 11.79
N GLU A 86 8.83 -8.45 10.99
CA GLU A 86 8.99 -8.32 9.53
C GLU A 86 7.71 -7.82 8.87
N LEU A 87 6.53 -8.27 9.33
CA LEU A 87 5.26 -7.77 8.83
C LEU A 87 5.06 -6.29 9.13
N VAL A 88 5.50 -5.81 10.30
CA VAL A 88 5.53 -4.38 10.65
C VAL A 88 6.48 -3.62 9.72
N GLU A 89 7.67 -4.18 9.42
CA GLU A 89 8.60 -3.56 8.48
C GLU A 89 8.04 -3.50 7.04
N PHE A 90 7.19 -4.43 6.63
CA PHE A 90 6.44 -4.31 5.38
C PHE A 90 5.56 -3.06 5.37
N ALA A 91 4.84 -2.77 6.46
CA ALA A 91 4.04 -1.56 6.57
C ALA A 91 4.89 -0.28 6.54
N VAL A 92 6.05 -0.29 7.21
CA VAL A 92 7.03 0.82 7.14
C VAL A 92 7.51 1.02 5.71
N ALA A 93 7.95 -0.04 5.03
CA ALA A 93 8.45 0.02 3.66
C ALA A 93 7.37 0.51 2.68
N TYR A 94 6.12 0.12 2.89
CA TYR A 94 4.96 0.56 2.11
C TYR A 94 4.74 2.08 2.22
N VAL A 95 4.69 2.61 3.46
CA VAL A 95 4.48 4.05 3.70
C VAL A 95 5.64 4.86 3.16
N LEU A 96 6.88 4.41 3.38
CA LEU A 96 8.06 5.09 2.85
C LEU A 96 8.10 5.10 1.33
N PHE A 97 7.72 4.00 0.67
CA PHE A 97 7.59 3.96 -0.79
C PHE A 97 6.58 5.00 -1.31
N ALA A 98 5.44 5.14 -0.64
CA ALA A 98 4.43 6.14 -1.00
C ALA A 98 5.00 7.57 -0.92
N LEU A 99 5.81 7.87 0.09
CA LEU A 99 6.42 9.19 0.28
C LEU A 99 7.60 9.44 -0.66
N GLU A 100 8.33 8.40 -1.04
CA GLU A 100 9.42 8.48 -2.02
C GLU A 100 8.89 8.65 -3.46
N HIS A 101 7.69 8.09 -3.75
CA HIS A 101 7.08 8.06 -5.09
C HIS A 101 5.61 8.52 -5.08
N PRO A 102 5.30 9.77 -4.65
CA PRO A 102 3.93 10.21 -4.40
C PRO A 102 3.04 10.19 -5.65
N ALA A 103 3.56 10.61 -6.79
CA ALA A 103 2.79 10.63 -8.02
C ALA A 103 2.56 9.21 -8.57
N LEU A 104 3.56 8.35 -8.51
CA LEU A 104 3.43 6.94 -8.88
C LEU A 104 2.46 6.22 -7.96
N PHE A 105 2.56 6.41 -6.64
CA PHE A 105 1.66 5.79 -5.67
C PHE A 105 0.20 6.20 -5.92
N THR A 106 -0.05 7.49 -6.17
CA THR A 106 -1.37 7.98 -6.56
C THR A 106 -1.86 7.33 -7.86
N LEU A 107 -0.99 7.17 -8.86
CA LEU A 107 -1.32 6.48 -10.11
C LEU A 107 -1.67 5.01 -9.90
N MET A 108 -0.93 4.30 -9.03
CA MET A 108 -1.16 2.88 -8.71
C MET A 108 -2.54 2.63 -8.12
N PHE A 109 -3.01 3.49 -7.22
CA PHE A 109 -4.23 3.30 -6.43
C PHE A 109 -5.38 4.24 -6.79
N GLY A 110 -5.15 5.27 -7.60
CA GLY A 110 -6.13 6.29 -7.94
C GLY A 110 -7.16 5.92 -9.00
N ARG A 111 -7.00 4.77 -9.65
CA ARG A 111 -7.98 4.22 -10.62
C ARG A 111 -8.38 2.82 -10.19
N GLU A 112 -9.63 2.48 -10.45
CA GLU A 112 -10.09 1.10 -10.33
C GLU A 112 -9.22 0.20 -11.21
N CYS A 113 -8.89 -0.99 -10.71
CA CYS A 113 -8.34 -2.05 -11.55
C CYS A 113 -9.50 -2.49 -12.45
N ASP A 114 -9.62 -1.88 -13.64
CA ASP A 114 -10.62 -2.33 -14.57
C ASP A 114 -10.19 -3.68 -15.16
N ASP A 115 -11.20 -4.47 -15.53
CA ASP A 115 -11.03 -5.82 -16.07
C ASP A 115 -10.30 -5.84 -17.42
N GLY A 116 -9.94 -4.68 -17.96
CA GLY A 116 -9.28 -4.52 -19.26
C GLY A 116 -7.75 -4.56 -19.22
N ASN A 117 -7.11 -4.56 -18.01
CA ASN A 117 -5.66 -4.61 -17.89
C ASN A 117 -5.18 -5.76 -17.01
N ASP A 118 -5.05 -6.93 -17.60
CA ASP A 118 -4.62 -8.16 -16.94
C ASP A 118 -3.27 -8.01 -16.21
N GLU A 119 -2.29 -7.30 -16.80
CA GLU A 119 -0.97 -7.14 -16.17
C GLU A 119 -1.03 -6.31 -14.88
N ARG A 120 -1.86 -5.25 -14.84
CA ARG A 120 -2.02 -4.41 -13.64
C ARG A 120 -2.75 -5.15 -12.54
N VAL A 121 -3.81 -5.87 -12.89
CA VAL A 121 -4.58 -6.73 -11.97
C VAL A 121 -3.66 -7.81 -11.38
N LEU A 122 -2.85 -8.47 -12.21
CA LEU A 122 -1.90 -9.49 -11.77
C LEU A 122 -0.83 -8.90 -10.82
N ALA A 123 -0.23 -7.77 -11.16
CA ALA A 123 0.78 -7.13 -10.31
C ALA A 123 0.23 -6.70 -8.95
N ALA A 124 -1.00 -6.17 -8.90
CA ALA A 124 -1.69 -5.85 -7.65
C ALA A 124 -2.06 -7.12 -6.86
N ALA A 125 -2.44 -8.21 -7.54
CA ALA A 125 -2.74 -9.49 -6.91
C ALA A 125 -1.48 -10.13 -6.30
N GLU A 126 -0.32 -10.06 -6.96
CA GLU A 126 0.96 -10.54 -6.41
C GLU A 126 1.34 -9.82 -5.11
N LEU A 127 1.09 -8.51 -5.02
CA LEU A 127 1.32 -7.74 -3.79
C LEU A 127 0.37 -8.19 -2.66
N ARG A 128 -0.91 -8.42 -2.97
CA ARG A 128 -1.89 -8.93 -1.99
C ARG A 128 -1.54 -10.35 -1.54
N GLU A 129 -1.07 -11.20 -2.45
CA GLU A 129 -0.67 -12.57 -2.11
C GLU A 129 0.55 -12.61 -1.18
N LEU A 130 1.50 -11.68 -1.31
CA LEU A 130 2.61 -11.54 -0.38
C LEU A 130 2.11 -11.28 1.06
N LEU A 131 1.15 -10.36 1.22
CA LEU A 131 0.53 -10.09 2.52
C LEU A 131 -0.25 -11.31 3.03
N ALA A 132 -1.10 -11.89 2.19
CA ALA A 132 -1.91 -13.06 2.55
C ALA A 132 -1.05 -14.26 2.96
N GLY A 133 0.05 -14.51 2.25
CA GLY A 133 1.03 -15.54 2.60
C GLY A 133 1.66 -15.33 3.98
N SER A 134 2.03 -14.07 4.28
CA SER A 134 2.55 -13.69 5.61
C SER A 134 1.53 -13.97 6.71
N LEU A 135 0.28 -13.58 6.50
CA LEU A 135 -0.78 -13.75 7.50
C LEU A 135 -1.12 -15.22 7.75
N ARG A 136 -1.18 -16.04 6.69
CA ARG A 136 -1.39 -17.49 6.86
C ARG A 136 -0.30 -18.17 7.68
N GLY A 137 0.95 -17.73 7.51
CA GLY A 137 2.07 -18.26 8.27
C GLY A 137 2.09 -17.83 9.74
N LEU A 138 1.77 -16.57 9.99
CA LEU A 138 1.88 -15.97 11.33
C LEU A 138 0.63 -16.16 12.20
N PHE A 139 -0.56 -16.21 11.60
CA PHE A 139 -1.84 -16.21 12.28
C PHE A 139 -2.76 -17.33 11.74
N PRO A 140 -2.42 -18.61 11.88
CA PRO A 140 -3.11 -19.71 11.21
C PRO A 140 -4.61 -19.81 11.54
N ASP A 141 -5.02 -19.35 12.72
CA ASP A 141 -6.40 -19.42 13.21
C ASP A 141 -7.23 -18.15 12.94
N ALA A 142 -6.64 -17.13 12.27
CA ALA A 142 -7.32 -15.86 12.01
C ALA A 142 -8.17 -15.93 10.73
N ASP A 143 -9.16 -15.05 10.63
CA ASP A 143 -9.78 -14.71 9.35
C ASP A 143 -8.79 -13.87 8.53
N HIS A 144 -8.08 -14.54 7.60
CA HIS A 144 -6.99 -13.92 6.84
C HIS A 144 -7.47 -12.81 5.92
N ASP A 145 -8.68 -12.89 5.35
CA ASP A 145 -9.22 -11.87 4.45
C ASP A 145 -9.58 -10.61 5.22
N ALA A 146 -10.23 -10.76 6.38
CA ALA A 146 -10.55 -9.65 7.27
C ALA A 146 -9.27 -9.00 7.80
N LEU A 147 -8.29 -9.79 8.23
CA LEU A 147 -7.02 -9.31 8.76
C LEU A 147 -6.19 -8.59 7.69
N ALA A 148 -6.11 -9.14 6.47
CA ALA A 148 -5.44 -8.51 5.34
C ALA A 148 -6.09 -7.16 5.00
N THR A 149 -7.41 -7.11 4.96
CA THR A 149 -8.15 -5.87 4.71
C THR A 149 -7.87 -4.83 5.79
N ALA A 150 -7.88 -5.22 7.07
CA ALA A 150 -7.61 -4.32 8.19
C ALA A 150 -6.18 -3.76 8.15
N LEU A 151 -5.17 -4.62 7.98
CA LEU A 151 -3.76 -4.20 7.91
C LEU A 151 -3.48 -3.31 6.71
N TRP A 152 -4.03 -3.68 5.55
CA TRP A 152 -3.90 -2.84 4.35
C TRP A 152 -4.57 -1.48 4.56
N SER A 153 -5.79 -1.44 5.11
CA SER A 153 -6.52 -0.18 5.36
C SER A 153 -5.75 0.75 6.29
N VAL A 154 -5.16 0.23 7.37
CA VAL A 154 -4.36 1.03 8.30
C VAL A 154 -3.09 1.54 7.62
N THR A 155 -2.36 0.68 6.94
CA THR A 155 -1.09 1.04 6.30
C THR A 155 -1.30 2.03 5.15
N HIS A 156 -2.31 1.79 4.32
CA HIS A 156 -2.70 2.66 3.22
C HIS A 156 -3.23 4.01 3.72
N GLY A 157 -4.03 3.99 4.78
CA GLY A 157 -4.49 5.22 5.44
C GLY A 157 -3.34 6.05 5.99
N LEU A 158 -2.33 5.44 6.64
CA LEU A 158 -1.13 6.13 7.09
C LEU A 158 -0.37 6.76 5.93
N ALA A 159 -0.20 6.04 4.80
CA ALA A 159 0.45 6.57 3.61
C ALA A 159 -0.27 7.84 3.10
N PHE A 160 -1.59 7.80 2.92
CA PHE A 160 -2.35 8.95 2.45
C PHE A 160 -2.42 10.09 3.46
N LEU A 161 -2.51 9.81 4.75
CA LEU A 161 -2.46 10.85 5.79
C LEU A 161 -1.13 11.63 5.76
N HIS A 162 -0.03 10.97 5.44
CA HIS A 162 1.25 11.64 5.22
C HIS A 162 1.29 12.39 3.90
N LEU A 163 0.85 11.77 2.79
CA LEU A 163 0.83 12.41 1.46
C LEU A 163 -0.04 13.67 1.43
N ASP A 164 -1.17 13.65 2.13
CA ASP A 164 -2.09 14.79 2.26
C ASP A 164 -1.63 15.83 3.29
N GLY A 165 -0.47 15.65 3.93
CA GLY A 165 0.05 16.56 4.95
C GLY A 165 -0.79 16.61 6.24
N LYS A 166 -1.62 15.57 6.50
CA LYS A 166 -2.40 15.44 7.74
C LYS A 166 -1.55 14.92 8.90
N LEU A 167 -0.50 14.16 8.59
CA LEU A 167 0.54 13.77 9.52
C LEU A 167 1.86 14.43 9.12
N PRO A 168 2.68 14.88 10.07
CA PRO A 168 3.98 15.47 9.76
C PRO A 168 4.89 14.43 9.09
N SER A 169 5.43 14.79 7.92
CA SER A 169 6.45 14.03 7.21
C SER A 169 7.82 14.64 7.52
N GLY A 170 8.31 14.42 8.73
CA GLY A 170 9.64 14.83 9.16
C GLY A 170 10.75 14.01 8.48
N SER A 171 11.66 13.45 9.26
CA SER A 171 12.65 12.50 8.72
C SER A 171 12.00 11.14 8.41
N THR A 172 12.61 10.37 7.48
CA THR A 172 12.27 8.97 7.21
C THR A 172 12.17 8.14 8.49
N ARG A 173 13.05 8.39 9.46
CA ARG A 173 13.05 7.71 10.75
C ARG A 173 11.79 8.02 11.56
N GLU A 174 11.37 9.28 11.64
CA GLU A 174 10.17 9.68 12.40
C GLU A 174 8.88 9.09 11.77
N VAL A 175 8.83 9.00 10.44
CA VAL A 175 7.73 8.33 9.76
C VAL A 175 7.72 6.84 10.09
N ALA A 176 8.87 6.17 9.99
CA ALA A 176 9.01 4.75 10.29
C ALA A 176 8.62 4.42 11.75
N GLU A 177 9.08 5.23 12.71
CA GLU A 177 8.71 5.10 14.12
C GLU A 177 7.19 5.24 14.31
N ARG A 178 6.57 6.26 13.69
CA ARG A 178 5.10 6.44 13.77
C ARG A 178 4.32 5.25 13.21
N VAL A 179 4.75 4.67 12.11
CA VAL A 179 4.10 3.48 11.54
C VAL A 179 4.19 2.31 12.52
N ARG A 180 5.38 2.03 13.07
CA ARG A 180 5.59 0.98 14.06
C ARG A 180 4.73 1.19 15.30
N ASP A 181 4.74 2.40 15.86
CA ASP A 181 3.98 2.76 17.06
C ASP A 181 2.46 2.62 16.83
N SER A 182 1.97 3.04 15.65
CA SER A 182 0.55 2.92 15.30
C SER A 182 0.09 1.46 15.27
N ILE A 183 0.88 0.58 14.63
CA ILE A 183 0.58 -0.85 14.56
C ILE A 183 0.69 -1.50 15.94
N ALA A 184 1.73 -1.16 16.71
CA ALA A 184 1.91 -1.67 18.07
C ALA A 184 0.74 -1.27 19.00
N ALA A 185 0.27 -0.02 18.90
CA ALA A 185 -0.87 0.47 19.67
C ALA A 185 -2.15 -0.30 19.35
N LEU A 186 -2.43 -0.55 18.06
CA LEU A 186 -3.60 -1.35 17.64
C LEU A 186 -3.50 -2.78 18.19
N ARG A 187 -2.34 -3.43 18.04
CA ARG A 187 -2.12 -4.78 18.56
C ARG A 187 -2.36 -4.85 20.07
N THR A 188 -1.85 -3.88 20.84
CA THR A 188 -2.03 -3.82 22.29
C THR A 188 -3.48 -3.59 22.69
N ALA A 189 -4.16 -2.66 22.03
CA ALA A 189 -5.54 -2.31 22.32
C ALA A 189 -6.52 -3.49 22.13
N PHE A 190 -6.30 -4.31 21.12
CA PHE A 190 -7.17 -5.46 20.82
C PHE A 190 -6.73 -6.77 21.49
N SER A 191 -5.50 -6.86 22.00
CA SER A 191 -5.01 -8.02 22.75
C SER A 191 -5.31 -7.97 24.25
N THR A 192 -5.67 -6.80 24.78
CA THR A 192 -6.01 -6.67 26.20
C THR A 192 -7.44 -7.20 26.41
N PRO A 193 -7.65 -8.32 27.15
CA PRO A 193 -9.00 -8.77 27.46
C PRO A 193 -9.69 -7.65 28.26
N ALA A 194 -10.92 -7.31 27.86
CA ALA A 194 -11.74 -6.38 28.60
C ALA A 194 -11.83 -6.91 30.04
N THR A 195 -11.18 -6.23 30.98
CA THR A 195 -11.34 -6.52 32.40
C THR A 195 -12.83 -6.29 32.70
N ALA A 196 -13.56 -7.40 32.89
CA ALA A 196 -14.93 -7.35 33.35
C ALA A 196 -14.94 -6.50 34.64
N SER A 197 -15.51 -5.30 34.55
CA SER A 197 -15.84 -4.48 35.72
C SER A 197 -16.81 -5.30 36.54
N SER A 198 -16.28 -6.05 37.49
CA SER A 198 -17.05 -6.71 38.53
C SER A 198 -17.64 -5.61 39.41
N THR A 199 -18.80 -5.12 39.04
CA THR A 199 -19.67 -4.38 39.96
C THR A 199 -20.31 -5.40 40.89
N ASP A 200 -19.50 -5.91 41.83
CA ASP A 200 -19.99 -6.54 43.04
C ASP A 200 -20.41 -5.43 44.00
N GLY A 201 -21.69 -5.17 44.09
CA GLY A 201 -22.29 -4.11 44.85
C GLY A 201 -23.78 -4.33 45.04
N ALA A 202 -24.23 -5.59 45.06
CA ALA A 202 -25.58 -5.89 45.53
C ALA A 202 -25.62 -5.87 47.06
N ALA A 203 -25.68 -4.67 47.66
CA ALA A 203 -26.06 -4.49 49.04
C ALA A 203 -27.51 -4.98 49.19
N ALA A 204 -27.66 -6.11 49.86
CA ALA A 204 -28.92 -6.66 50.31
C ALA A 204 -29.69 -5.61 51.13
N ARG A 205 -30.74 -5.02 50.57
CA ARG A 205 -31.72 -4.25 51.32
C ARG A 205 -32.71 -5.24 51.92
N THR A 206 -32.59 -5.47 53.21
CA THR A 206 -33.57 -6.16 54.05
C THR A 206 -34.91 -5.40 54.01
N PRO A 207 -36.05 -6.02 53.71
CA PRO A 207 -37.36 -5.34 53.80
C PRO A 207 -37.74 -5.15 55.23
N THR A 208 -37.91 -3.92 55.70
CA THR A 208 -38.47 -3.54 56.95
C THR A 208 -39.98 -3.90 56.98
N ARG A 209 -40.34 -4.78 57.89
CA ARG A 209 -41.70 -5.22 58.14
C ARG A 209 -42.52 -4.07 58.83
N VAL A 210 -43.54 -3.61 58.15
CA VAL A 210 -44.49 -2.66 58.68
C VAL A 210 -45.45 -3.42 59.62
N PRO A 211 -45.76 -2.95 60.87
CA PRO A 211 -46.78 -3.59 61.74
C PRO A 211 -48.19 -3.21 61.28
N GLU A 212 -49.07 -4.22 61.20
CA GLU A 212 -50.52 -4.03 61.05
C GLU A 212 -51.08 -3.38 62.32
N GLU A 213 -51.66 -2.19 62.18
CA GLU A 213 -52.56 -1.65 63.19
C GLU A 213 -53.93 -2.23 62.96
N SER A 214 -54.35 -2.96 64.00
CA SER A 214 -55.74 -3.40 64.24
C SER A 214 -56.57 -2.20 64.74
N SER A 215 -57.70 -1.93 64.11
CA SER A 215 -58.76 -1.10 64.70
C SER A 215 -60.11 -1.69 64.42
N ALA A 216 -60.77 -1.76 65.44
CA ALA A 216 -62.17 -2.15 65.76
C ALA A 216 -63.22 -1.42 64.89
#